data_d89422157d0333c265caaefba5196f3f
#
_entry.id   d89422157d0333c265caaefba5196f3f
#
_cell.length_a   1.000
_cell.length_b   1.000
_cell.length_c   1.000
_cell.angle_alpha   90.00
_cell.angle_beta   90.00
_cell.angle_gamma   90.00
#
_symmetry.space_group_name_H-M   'P 1'
#
loop_
_entity.id
_entity.type
_entity.pdbx_description
1 polymer ?
#
loop_
_entity_poly.entity_id
_entity_poly.type
_entity_poly.pdbx_seq_one_letter_code
_entity_poly.pdbx_strand_id
1 'polypeptide(L)'
;EVFYTQTRIGRGGREFGIWKFATMLKDSPNLGTGTLTVTGDPRVTKVGRVLRATKVNELPQLLNVLTGDMSFVGPRPQVRGDFEAYAPEVREAIGAVTPGITGIGSIVFRDEQALLSRPGVEPRAFYSQQIAPYKGALEAWYLGKRSLWTDARIVAITGWAVLVSGSQLVFRAFPDLPPKPDWFDEG
;
A
#
# COMPACT_ATOMS: atom_id res chain seq x y z
N GLU A 1 -2.98 -12.98 -19.88
CA GLU A 1 -1.63 -12.71 -19.33
C GLU A 1 -1.58 -13.15 -17.87
N VAL A 2 -0.46 -13.77 -17.47
CA VAL A 2 -0.27 -14.23 -16.08
C VAL A 2 0.32 -13.10 -15.24
N PHE A 3 1.23 -12.34 -15.82
CA PHE A 3 1.90 -11.22 -15.16
C PHE A 3 1.36 -9.88 -15.64
N TYR A 4 1.39 -8.94 -14.74
CA TYR A 4 1.04 -7.54 -14.96
C TYR A 4 2.13 -6.66 -14.37
N THR A 5 2.53 -5.65 -15.10
CA THR A 5 3.44 -4.62 -14.60
C THR A 5 2.73 -3.28 -14.53
N GLN A 6 2.99 -2.52 -13.48
CA GLN A 6 2.46 -1.18 -13.30
C GLN A 6 3.59 -0.22 -12.95
N THR A 7 3.65 0.91 -13.64
CA THR A 7 4.62 1.95 -13.34
C THR A 7 4.37 2.54 -11.95
N ARG A 8 5.43 2.61 -11.16
CA ARG A 8 5.47 3.16 -9.80
C ARG A 8 6.65 4.09 -9.63
N ILE A 9 6.55 4.98 -8.62
CA ILE A 9 7.64 5.85 -8.22
C ILE A 9 8.53 5.11 -7.22
N GLY A 10 9.80 5.00 -7.53
CA GLY A 10 10.84 4.41 -6.70
C GLY A 10 11.82 5.44 -6.14
N ARG A 11 12.97 4.96 -5.67
CA ARG A 11 14.01 5.79 -5.09
C ARG A 11 14.52 6.85 -6.07
N GLY A 12 14.70 8.07 -5.58
CA GLY A 12 15.13 9.22 -6.41
C GLY A 12 14.05 9.73 -7.36
N GLY A 13 12.79 9.37 -7.15
CA GLY A 13 11.68 9.74 -8.05
C GLY A 13 11.70 8.97 -9.38
N ARG A 14 12.56 7.95 -9.53
CA ARG A 14 12.66 7.13 -10.75
C ARG A 14 11.44 6.23 -10.88
N GLU A 15 10.94 6.13 -12.09
CA GLU A 15 9.87 5.18 -12.40
C GLU A 15 10.43 3.77 -12.61
N PHE A 16 9.72 2.76 -12.10
CA PHE A 16 10.00 1.34 -12.35
C PHE A 16 8.70 0.55 -12.48
N GLY A 17 8.79 -0.61 -13.10
CA GLY A 17 7.66 -1.53 -13.26
C GLY A 17 7.56 -2.47 -12.05
N ILE A 18 6.48 -2.34 -11.25
CA ILE A 18 6.21 -3.30 -10.18
C ILE A 18 5.55 -4.56 -10.77
N TRP A 19 6.10 -5.73 -10.47
CA TRP A 19 5.58 -7.02 -10.95
C TRP A 19 4.47 -7.55 -10.06
N LYS A 20 3.38 -8.03 -10.68
CA LYS A 20 2.25 -8.67 -9.99
C LYS A 20 1.67 -9.80 -10.84
N PHE A 21 0.97 -10.74 -10.19
CA PHE A 21 0.04 -11.57 -10.94
C PHE A 21 -1.17 -10.75 -11.38
N ALA A 22 -1.65 -10.95 -12.61
CA ALA A 22 -2.82 -10.29 -13.15
C ALA A 22 -4.07 -10.76 -12.39
N THR A 23 -4.79 -9.83 -11.78
CA THR A 23 -5.99 -10.11 -10.98
C THR A 23 -7.23 -9.41 -11.49
N MET A 24 -7.08 -8.55 -12.48
CA MET A 24 -8.15 -7.73 -13.07
C MET A 24 -8.26 -7.96 -14.57
N LEU A 25 -9.38 -7.52 -15.13
CA LEU A 25 -9.58 -7.49 -16.57
C LEU A 25 -8.54 -6.61 -17.25
N LYS A 26 -8.25 -6.90 -18.53
CA LYS A 26 -7.40 -6.08 -19.36
C LYS A 26 -7.97 -4.65 -19.41
N ASP A 27 -7.11 -3.66 -19.49
CA ASP A 27 -7.45 -2.22 -19.50
C ASP A 27 -8.16 -1.70 -18.22
N SER A 28 -8.19 -2.48 -17.14
CA SER A 28 -8.79 -2.07 -15.86
C SER A 28 -8.30 -0.72 -15.31
N PRO A 29 -7.06 -0.24 -15.53
CA PRO A 29 -6.66 1.10 -15.10
C PRO A 29 -7.43 2.24 -15.75
N ASN A 30 -8.01 2.01 -16.93
CA ASN A 30 -8.77 2.99 -17.73
C ASN A 30 -10.28 2.90 -17.48
N LEU A 31 -10.73 1.99 -16.60
CA LEU A 31 -12.13 1.73 -16.32
C LEU A 31 -12.51 2.09 -14.89
N GLY A 32 -13.74 2.56 -14.68
CA GLY A 32 -14.34 2.80 -13.38
C GLY A 32 -13.52 3.76 -12.50
N THR A 33 -13.08 3.30 -11.33
CA THR A 33 -12.30 4.08 -10.35
C THR A 33 -10.80 4.22 -10.69
N GLY A 34 -10.41 3.86 -11.91
CA GLY A 34 -9.02 3.98 -12.37
C GLY A 34 -8.05 3.14 -11.54
N THR A 35 -7.04 3.77 -10.94
CA THR A 35 -6.00 3.10 -10.14
C THR A 35 -6.48 2.66 -8.75
N LEU A 36 -7.56 3.25 -8.23
CA LEU A 36 -8.16 2.84 -6.95
C LEU A 36 -9.05 1.61 -7.14
N THR A 37 -9.02 0.71 -6.18
CA THR A 37 -9.88 -0.48 -6.16
C THR A 37 -10.82 -0.38 -4.97
N VAL A 38 -12.10 -0.63 -5.21
CA VAL A 38 -13.16 -0.64 -4.19
C VAL A 38 -13.60 -2.06 -3.88
N THR A 39 -14.33 -2.25 -2.77
CA THR A 39 -14.90 -3.56 -2.42
C THR A 39 -15.89 -4.00 -3.49
N GLY A 40 -15.79 -5.26 -3.94
CA GLY A 40 -16.68 -5.78 -4.98
C GLY A 40 -16.41 -5.26 -6.39
N ASP A 41 -15.26 -4.65 -6.64
CA ASP A 41 -14.88 -4.10 -7.93
C ASP A 41 -15.09 -5.13 -9.07
N PRO A 42 -15.96 -4.85 -10.06
CA PRO A 42 -16.30 -5.78 -11.12
C PRO A 42 -15.12 -6.11 -12.06
N ARG A 43 -14.07 -5.30 -12.03
CA ARG A 43 -12.85 -5.53 -12.81
C ARG A 43 -12.01 -6.69 -12.27
N VAL A 44 -12.23 -7.09 -11.00
CA VAL A 44 -11.47 -8.17 -10.34
C VAL A 44 -12.03 -9.53 -10.77
N THR A 45 -11.17 -10.38 -11.35
CA THR A 45 -11.55 -11.74 -11.76
C THR A 45 -11.80 -12.65 -10.55
N LYS A 46 -12.51 -13.78 -10.73
CA LYS A 46 -12.73 -14.76 -9.66
C LYS A 46 -11.41 -15.27 -9.05
N VAL A 47 -10.46 -15.64 -9.90
CA VAL A 47 -9.11 -16.07 -9.48
C VAL A 47 -8.35 -14.90 -8.83
N GLY A 48 -8.46 -13.71 -9.42
CA GLY A 48 -7.84 -12.49 -8.89
C GLY A 48 -8.30 -12.17 -7.48
N ARG A 49 -9.55 -12.45 -7.14
CA ARG A 49 -10.08 -12.24 -5.78
C ARG A 49 -9.36 -13.11 -4.74
N VAL A 50 -9.14 -14.38 -5.05
CA VAL A 50 -8.40 -15.31 -4.19
C VAL A 50 -6.94 -14.85 -4.04
N LEU A 51 -6.28 -14.54 -5.16
CA LEU A 51 -4.88 -14.08 -5.13
C LEU A 51 -4.71 -12.80 -4.32
N ARG A 52 -5.67 -11.86 -4.39
CA ARG A 52 -5.66 -10.61 -3.61
C ARG A 52 -5.90 -10.85 -2.12
N ALA A 53 -6.86 -11.71 -1.78
CA ALA A 53 -7.17 -12.04 -0.39
C ALA A 53 -5.96 -12.68 0.34
N THR A 54 -5.22 -13.54 -0.37
CA THR A 54 -4.02 -14.22 0.14
C THR A 54 -2.74 -13.41 -0.03
N LYS A 55 -2.79 -12.24 -0.71
CA LYS A 55 -1.62 -11.42 -1.10
C LYS A 55 -0.61 -12.14 -2.02
N VAL A 56 -0.92 -13.32 -2.51
CA VAL A 56 -0.09 -14.09 -3.47
C VAL A 56 0.13 -13.31 -4.76
N ASN A 57 -0.82 -12.43 -5.16
CA ASN A 57 -0.67 -11.57 -6.33
C ASN A 57 0.55 -10.62 -6.24
N GLU A 58 1.11 -10.41 -5.09
CA GLU A 58 2.27 -9.53 -4.88
C GLU A 58 3.60 -10.28 -4.81
N LEU A 59 3.62 -11.63 -4.80
CA LEU A 59 4.86 -12.42 -4.79
C LEU A 59 5.84 -12.10 -5.94
N PRO A 60 5.39 -11.77 -7.18
CA PRO A 60 6.34 -11.40 -8.24
C PRO A 60 7.16 -10.14 -7.93
N GLN A 61 6.78 -9.31 -6.93
CA GLN A 61 7.60 -8.18 -6.47
C GLN A 61 8.95 -8.62 -5.88
N LEU A 62 9.12 -9.89 -5.52
CA LEU A 62 10.43 -10.44 -5.15
C LEU A 62 11.46 -10.26 -6.28
N LEU A 63 11.04 -10.24 -7.54
CA LEU A 63 11.91 -9.91 -8.67
C LEU A 63 12.39 -8.46 -8.57
N ASN A 64 11.53 -7.52 -8.16
CA ASN A 64 11.93 -6.12 -7.94
C ASN A 64 12.90 -5.97 -6.77
N VAL A 65 12.84 -6.85 -5.77
CA VAL A 65 13.85 -6.89 -4.70
C VAL A 65 15.19 -7.40 -5.22
N LEU A 66 15.18 -8.46 -6.03
CA LEU A 66 16.39 -9.02 -6.62
C LEU A 66 17.09 -8.05 -7.58
N THR A 67 16.31 -7.24 -8.32
CA THR A 67 16.85 -6.19 -9.21
C THR A 67 17.26 -4.92 -8.48
N GLY A 68 16.94 -4.78 -7.18
CA GLY A 68 17.26 -3.60 -6.38
C GLY A 68 16.28 -2.43 -6.51
N ASP A 69 15.19 -2.59 -7.25
CA ASP A 69 14.13 -1.58 -7.38
C ASP A 69 13.30 -1.46 -6.09
N MET A 70 13.23 -2.55 -5.31
CA MET A 70 12.49 -2.63 -4.06
C MET A 70 13.32 -3.27 -2.95
N SER A 71 12.89 -3.06 -1.70
CA SER A 71 13.33 -3.77 -0.50
C SER A 71 12.19 -4.60 0.08
N PHE A 72 12.46 -5.45 1.07
CA PHE A 72 11.39 -6.17 1.79
C PHE A 72 10.52 -5.18 2.57
N VAL A 73 11.15 -4.26 3.32
CA VAL A 73 10.45 -3.29 4.15
C VAL A 73 10.78 -1.87 3.70
N GLY A 74 9.76 -1.04 3.59
CA GLY A 74 9.88 0.36 3.20
C GLY A 74 8.54 0.99 2.85
N PRO A 75 8.52 2.29 2.54
CA PRO A 75 7.34 2.95 2.01
C PRO A 75 6.81 2.23 0.77
N ARG A 76 5.49 2.03 0.69
CA ARG A 76 4.89 1.36 -0.48
C ARG A 76 5.04 2.23 -1.72
N PRO A 77 5.53 1.68 -2.87
CA PRO A 77 5.66 2.47 -4.09
C PRO A 77 4.28 2.85 -4.63
N GLN A 78 4.08 4.13 -4.87
CA GLN A 78 2.82 4.71 -5.34
C GLN A 78 2.83 4.93 -6.86
N VAL A 79 1.65 4.96 -7.48
CA VAL A 79 1.51 5.55 -8.82
C VAL A 79 1.73 7.06 -8.71
N ARG A 80 2.12 7.72 -9.80
CA ARG A 80 2.45 9.15 -9.81
C ARG A 80 1.37 10.01 -9.15
N GLY A 81 0.11 9.85 -9.51
CA GLY A 81 -0.97 10.68 -8.95
C GLY A 81 -1.22 10.48 -7.45
N ASP A 82 -0.97 9.27 -6.94
CA ASP A 82 -1.08 8.99 -5.49
C ASP A 82 0.17 9.46 -4.74
N PHE A 83 1.33 9.40 -5.37
CA PHE A 83 2.58 9.97 -4.84
C PHE A 83 2.48 11.50 -4.71
N GLU A 84 1.90 12.16 -5.70
CA GLU A 84 1.69 13.61 -5.70
C GLU A 84 0.65 14.08 -4.68
N ALA A 85 -0.21 13.19 -4.18
CA ALA A 85 -1.16 13.50 -3.11
C ALA A 85 -0.50 13.65 -1.73
N TYR A 86 0.75 13.17 -1.55
CA TYR A 86 1.51 13.42 -0.32
C TYR A 86 2.02 14.85 -0.24
N ALA A 87 2.19 15.36 0.98
CA ALA A 87 2.87 16.64 1.22
C ALA A 87 4.29 16.64 0.64
N PRO A 88 4.83 17.78 0.18
CA PRO A 88 6.16 17.85 -0.44
C PRO A 88 7.27 17.23 0.40
N GLU A 89 7.28 17.49 1.71
CA GLU A 89 8.27 16.99 2.66
C GLU A 89 8.22 15.46 2.78
N VAL A 90 7.00 14.90 2.76
CA VAL A 90 6.79 13.46 2.79
C VAL A 90 7.26 12.84 1.47
N ARG A 91 6.96 13.45 0.33
CA ARG A 91 7.42 12.97 -0.99
C ARG A 91 8.93 12.92 -1.07
N GLU A 92 9.61 13.96 -0.58
CA GLU A 92 11.06 14.02 -0.54
C GLU A 92 11.61 12.89 0.34
N ALA A 93 11.09 12.74 1.56
CA ALA A 93 11.53 11.73 2.50
C ALA A 93 11.33 10.29 1.99
N ILE A 94 10.15 9.95 1.50
CA ILE A 94 9.88 8.60 0.96
C ILE A 94 10.60 8.36 -0.37
N GLY A 95 10.79 9.41 -1.18
CA GLY A 95 11.56 9.33 -2.43
C GLY A 95 13.05 9.12 -2.22
N ALA A 96 13.60 9.45 -1.06
CA ALA A 96 15.02 9.23 -0.75
C ALA A 96 15.36 7.77 -0.48
N VAL A 97 14.38 6.90 -0.21
CA VAL A 97 14.59 5.50 0.16
C VAL A 97 14.06 4.53 -0.88
N THR A 98 14.59 3.30 -0.87
CA THR A 98 14.06 2.22 -1.70
C THR A 98 12.68 1.80 -1.17
N PRO A 99 11.63 1.73 -2.02
CA PRO A 99 10.30 1.31 -1.60
C PRO A 99 10.27 -0.16 -1.17
N GLY A 100 9.32 -0.51 -0.28
CA GLY A 100 9.18 -1.86 0.25
C GLY A 100 8.01 -2.65 -0.35
N ILE A 101 8.12 -3.99 -0.29
CA ILE A 101 6.98 -4.90 -0.52
C ILE A 101 5.95 -4.69 0.59
N THR A 102 6.43 -4.63 1.84
CA THR A 102 5.64 -4.30 3.01
C THR A 102 6.17 -3.06 3.71
N GLY A 103 5.36 -2.45 4.56
CA GLY A 103 5.69 -1.29 5.35
C GLY A 103 4.57 -0.94 6.30
N ILE A 104 4.80 0.03 7.17
CA ILE A 104 3.82 0.40 8.20
C ILE A 104 2.50 0.88 7.58
N GLY A 105 2.57 1.73 6.54
CA GLY A 105 1.39 2.17 5.80
C GLY A 105 0.64 1.02 5.13
N SER A 106 1.36 0.02 4.58
CA SER A 106 0.74 -1.15 3.96
C SER A 106 -0.03 -2.03 4.95
N ILE A 107 0.46 -2.14 6.20
CA ILE A 107 -0.20 -2.92 7.24
C ILE A 107 -1.43 -2.18 7.78
N VAL A 108 -1.27 -0.90 8.10
CA VAL A 108 -2.36 -0.07 8.64
C VAL A 108 -3.50 0.07 7.62
N PHE A 109 -3.17 0.27 6.36
CA PHE A 109 -4.13 0.42 5.26
C PHE A 109 -4.35 -0.88 4.47
N ARG A 110 -4.22 -2.04 5.11
CA ARG A 110 -4.46 -3.32 4.46
C ARG A 110 -5.84 -3.41 3.81
N ASP A 111 -6.85 -2.91 4.50
CA ASP A 111 -8.25 -2.96 4.09
C ASP A 111 -8.73 -1.60 3.54
N GLU A 112 -7.82 -0.83 2.90
CA GLU A 112 -8.10 0.48 2.29
C GLU A 112 -9.32 0.46 1.39
N GLN A 113 -9.56 -0.65 0.68
CA GLN A 113 -10.72 -0.81 -0.18
C GLN A 113 -12.05 -0.66 0.58
N ALA A 114 -12.12 -1.14 1.82
CA ALA A 114 -13.29 -0.97 2.67
C ALA A 114 -13.53 0.50 3.03
N LEU A 115 -12.46 1.24 3.34
CA LEU A 115 -12.55 2.68 3.62
C LEU A 115 -13.07 3.46 2.40
N LEU A 116 -12.55 3.16 1.21
CA LEU A 116 -12.93 3.81 -0.05
C LEU A 116 -14.34 3.42 -0.52
N SER A 117 -14.93 2.37 0.04
CA SER A 117 -16.24 1.84 -0.34
C SER A 117 -17.36 2.25 0.62
N ARG A 118 -17.08 3.10 1.59
CA ARG A 118 -18.08 3.59 2.57
C ARG A 118 -19.16 4.40 1.88
N PRO A 119 -20.43 4.31 2.34
CA PRO A 119 -21.52 5.13 1.80
C PRO A 119 -21.20 6.62 1.90
N GLY A 120 -21.45 7.37 0.81
CA GLY A 120 -21.21 8.80 0.76
C GLY A 120 -19.75 9.23 0.54
N VAL A 121 -18.83 8.29 0.44
CA VAL A 121 -17.41 8.57 0.17
C VAL A 121 -17.16 8.68 -1.34
N GLU A 122 -16.57 9.79 -1.78
CA GLU A 122 -15.98 9.88 -3.11
C GLU A 122 -14.52 9.37 -3.01
N PRO A 123 -14.17 8.23 -3.66
CA PRO A 123 -12.92 7.54 -3.38
C PRO A 123 -11.66 8.38 -3.58
N ARG A 124 -11.63 9.21 -4.64
CA ARG A 124 -10.43 10.00 -4.98
C ARG A 124 -10.23 11.17 -4.02
N ALA A 125 -11.29 11.90 -3.70
CA ALA A 125 -11.24 12.99 -2.74
C ALA A 125 -10.89 12.48 -1.34
N PHE A 126 -11.52 11.39 -0.89
CA PHE A 126 -11.24 10.79 0.40
C PHE A 126 -9.79 10.29 0.50
N TYR A 127 -9.29 9.65 -0.56
CA TYR A 127 -7.88 9.26 -0.61
C TYR A 127 -6.94 10.45 -0.43
N SER A 128 -7.11 11.51 -1.23
CA SER A 128 -6.20 12.65 -1.21
C SER A 128 -6.31 13.50 0.07
N GLN A 129 -7.51 13.65 0.63
CA GLN A 129 -7.76 14.56 1.76
C GLN A 129 -7.60 13.86 3.13
N GLN A 130 -7.81 12.55 3.20
CA GLN A 130 -7.82 11.82 4.45
C GLN A 130 -6.74 10.72 4.51
N ILE A 131 -6.74 9.82 3.51
CA ILE A 131 -5.86 8.65 3.54
C ILE A 131 -4.39 9.05 3.31
N ALA A 132 -4.09 9.83 2.28
CA ALA A 132 -2.72 10.19 1.93
C ALA A 132 -1.99 10.96 3.04
N PRO A 133 -2.60 11.96 3.71
CA PRO A 133 -1.97 12.64 4.84
C PRO A 133 -1.61 11.68 5.98
N TYR A 134 -2.51 10.80 6.38
CA TYR A 134 -2.24 9.84 7.46
C TYR A 134 -1.23 8.77 7.07
N LYS A 135 -1.29 8.26 5.85
CA LYS A 135 -0.23 7.39 5.29
C LYS A 135 1.12 8.10 5.32
N GLY A 136 1.16 9.36 4.90
CA GLY A 136 2.38 10.16 4.95
C GLY A 136 2.98 10.26 6.34
N ALA A 137 2.15 10.51 7.36
CA ALA A 137 2.58 10.54 8.75
C ALA A 137 3.15 9.18 9.22
N LEU A 138 2.51 8.07 8.83
CA LEU A 138 2.99 6.72 9.14
C LEU A 138 4.34 6.42 8.48
N GLU A 139 4.51 6.80 7.21
CA GLU A 139 5.78 6.60 6.50
C GLU A 139 6.89 7.49 7.09
N ALA A 140 6.59 8.74 7.45
CA ALA A 140 7.54 9.61 8.13
C ALA A 140 7.97 9.05 9.50
N TRP A 141 7.02 8.50 10.27
CA TRP A 141 7.33 7.79 11.52
C TRP A 141 8.28 6.62 11.28
N TYR A 142 8.00 5.78 10.27
CA TYR A 142 8.85 4.64 9.92
C TYR A 142 10.27 5.08 9.57
N LEU A 143 10.41 6.11 8.74
CA LEU A 143 11.72 6.62 8.34
C LEU A 143 12.55 7.10 9.54
N GLY A 144 11.91 7.73 10.53
CA GLY A 144 12.56 8.14 11.79
C GLY A 144 12.93 7.00 12.75
N LYS A 145 12.28 5.82 12.59
CA LYS A 145 12.45 4.63 13.45
C LYS A 145 13.10 3.45 12.73
N ARG A 146 13.56 3.65 11.51
CA ARG A 146 14.09 2.58 10.65
C ARG A 146 15.28 1.89 11.30
N SER A 147 15.17 0.58 11.47
CA SER A 147 16.21 -0.31 11.99
C SER A 147 15.91 -1.75 11.58
N LEU A 148 16.90 -2.62 11.61
CA LEU A 148 16.68 -4.06 11.35
C LEU A 148 15.63 -4.67 12.28
N TRP A 149 15.56 -4.20 13.52
CA TRP A 149 14.56 -4.66 14.49
C TRP A 149 13.15 -4.19 14.13
N THR A 150 13.01 -2.93 13.74
CA THR A 150 11.74 -2.38 13.25
C THR A 150 11.27 -3.15 12.01
N ASP A 151 12.17 -3.39 11.07
CA ASP A 151 11.89 -4.13 9.83
C ASP A 151 11.46 -5.56 10.13
N ALA A 152 12.17 -6.28 11.01
CA ALA A 152 11.81 -7.62 11.44
C ALA A 152 10.40 -7.69 12.06
N ARG A 153 10.05 -6.71 12.92
CA ARG A 153 8.71 -6.60 13.51
C ARG A 153 7.64 -6.32 12.45
N ILE A 154 7.90 -5.44 11.49
CA ILE A 154 6.99 -5.16 10.37
C ILE A 154 6.74 -6.42 9.55
N VAL A 155 7.78 -7.20 9.22
CA VAL A 155 7.64 -8.46 8.48
C VAL A 155 6.80 -9.47 9.28
N ALA A 156 7.06 -9.64 10.57
CA ALA A 156 6.30 -10.54 11.43
C ALA A 156 4.81 -10.16 11.51
N ILE A 157 4.52 -8.86 11.69
CA ILE A 157 3.16 -8.34 11.75
C ILE A 157 2.46 -8.46 10.39
N THR A 158 3.18 -8.27 9.28
CA THR A 158 2.65 -8.50 7.93
C THR A 158 2.20 -9.94 7.77
N GLY A 159 3.05 -10.92 8.15
CA GLY A 159 2.69 -12.34 8.12
C GLY A 159 1.44 -12.64 8.96
N TRP A 160 1.38 -12.08 10.17
CA TRP A 160 0.19 -12.20 11.03
C TRP A 160 -1.05 -11.59 10.38
N ALA A 161 -0.93 -10.37 9.86
CA ALA A 161 -2.04 -9.67 9.23
C ALA A 161 -2.56 -10.40 7.97
N VAL A 162 -1.75 -11.15 7.25
CA VAL A 162 -2.19 -12.01 6.13
C VAL A 162 -3.09 -13.14 6.65
N LEU A 163 -2.81 -13.70 7.81
CA LEU A 163 -3.55 -14.81 8.40
C LEU A 163 -4.81 -14.35 9.16
N VAL A 164 -4.73 -13.18 9.82
CA VAL A 164 -5.80 -12.66 10.70
C VAL A 164 -6.28 -11.33 10.16
N SER A 165 -7.41 -11.35 9.43
CA SER A 165 -8.06 -10.14 8.90
C SER A 165 -8.54 -9.24 10.04
N GLY A 166 -8.46 -7.90 9.84
CA GLY A 166 -8.90 -6.90 10.82
C GLY A 166 -8.01 -6.80 12.07
N SER A 167 -6.82 -7.42 12.05
CA SER A 167 -5.90 -7.39 13.19
C SER A 167 -5.42 -5.97 13.49
N GLN A 168 -5.61 -5.52 14.73
CA GLN A 168 -5.09 -4.25 15.28
C GLN A 168 -3.70 -4.41 15.91
N LEU A 169 -3.03 -5.54 15.65
CA LEU A 169 -1.74 -5.87 16.25
C LEU A 169 -0.67 -4.81 15.99
N VAL A 170 -0.72 -4.15 14.85
CA VAL A 170 0.23 -3.10 14.47
C VAL A 170 0.26 -1.95 15.48
N PHE A 171 -0.89 -1.50 15.97
CA PHE A 171 -0.98 -0.41 16.96
C PHE A 171 -0.54 -0.85 18.37
N ARG A 172 -0.69 -2.14 18.70
CA ARG A 172 -0.17 -2.70 19.95
C ARG A 172 1.36 -2.89 19.89
N ALA A 173 1.85 -3.28 18.72
CA ALA A 173 3.28 -3.51 18.51
C ALA A 173 4.08 -2.21 18.42
N PHE A 174 3.47 -1.14 17.93
CA PHE A 174 4.07 0.18 17.79
C PHE A 174 3.16 1.23 18.44
N PRO A 175 3.22 1.37 19.77
CA PRO A 175 2.33 2.27 20.53
C PRO A 175 2.62 3.75 20.28
N ASP A 176 3.76 4.07 19.70
CA ASP A 176 4.20 5.42 19.34
C ASP A 176 3.90 5.79 17.88
N LEU A 177 3.06 5.01 17.18
CA LEU A 177 2.53 5.40 15.87
C LEU A 177 1.71 6.68 15.96
N PRO A 178 1.66 7.47 14.87
CA PRO A 178 0.71 8.57 14.76
C PRO A 178 -0.70 8.13 15.16
N PRO A 179 -1.42 8.93 15.97
CA PRO A 179 -2.75 8.57 16.46
C PRO A 179 -3.69 8.35 15.27
N LYS A 180 -4.60 7.36 15.44
CA LYS A 180 -5.64 7.12 14.44
C LYS A 180 -6.52 8.35 14.30
N PRO A 181 -6.81 8.80 13.07
CA PRO A 181 -7.83 9.80 12.85
C PRO A 181 -9.22 9.26 13.20
N ASP A 182 -10.15 10.13 13.61
CA ASP A 182 -11.51 9.75 14.01
C ASP A 182 -12.22 8.94 12.91
N TRP A 183 -12.08 9.35 11.65
CA TRP A 183 -12.69 8.66 10.50
C TRP A 183 -12.17 7.24 10.26
N PHE A 184 -11.06 6.83 10.89
CA PHE A 184 -10.42 5.54 10.60
C PHE A 184 -11.27 4.35 11.09
N ASP A 185 -11.83 4.45 12.30
CA ASP A 185 -12.61 3.40 12.95
C ASP A 185 -14.14 3.57 12.76
N GLU A 186 -14.59 4.63 12.06
CA GLU A 186 -15.99 4.87 11.70
C GLU A 186 -16.39 3.92 10.56
N GLY A 187 -17.15 2.85 10.86
CA GLY A 187 -17.68 1.92 9.85
C GLY A 187 -18.16 0.61 10.42
#